data_5eb3ddf66959fb3041729bbc36d78a2c
#
_entry.id   5eb3ddf66959fb3041729bbc36d78a2c
#
_cell.length_a   1.000
_cell.length_b   1.000
_cell.length_c   1.000
_cell.angle_alpha   90.00
_cell.angle_beta   90.00
_cell.angle_gamma   90.00
#
_symmetry.space_group_name_H-M   'P 1'
#
loop_
_entity.id
_entity.type
_entity.pdbx_description
1 polymer ?
#
loop_
_entity_poly.entity_id
_entity_poly.type
_entity_poly.pdbx_seq_one_letter_code
_entity_poly.pdbx_strand_id
1 'polypeptide(L)'
;MVRFGFSIVSVIFGIYMIYEAINKYSMVGKAKKTWLTTSGVILNSGLKVHAQSHSKGGKLDLRYEPQVTYQYQVMNQTYNGDRLGFDSRFYSSEEMNKKVFLPHEGEQVTVFYDPADPSKAVLKTKTNLGMTNLGFGIILVVAGLFGVFTFFPK
;
A
#
# COMPACT_ATOMS: atom_id res chain seq x y z
N MET A 1 -19.35 -22.71 22.48
CA MET A 1 -18.47 -23.00 21.32
C MET A 1 -18.28 -21.80 20.37
N VAL A 2 -19.30 -21.04 20.00
CA VAL A 2 -19.19 -19.93 19.03
C VAL A 2 -18.24 -18.81 19.48
N ARG A 3 -18.21 -18.46 20.75
CA ARG A 3 -17.35 -17.39 21.32
C ARG A 3 -15.85 -17.72 21.30
N PHE A 4 -15.51 -19.00 21.46
CA PHE A 4 -14.12 -19.47 21.44
C PHE A 4 -13.53 -19.39 20.03
N GLY A 5 -14.30 -19.77 19.02
CA GLY A 5 -13.90 -19.65 17.62
C GLY A 5 -13.61 -18.20 17.20
N PHE A 6 -14.38 -17.24 17.71
CA PHE A 6 -14.19 -15.83 17.41
C PHE A 6 -12.86 -15.27 17.94
N SER A 7 -12.44 -15.70 19.14
CA SER A 7 -11.17 -15.28 19.75
C SER A 7 -9.95 -15.79 18.97
N ILE A 8 -9.97 -17.03 18.51
CA ILE A 8 -8.87 -17.61 17.72
C ILE A 8 -8.76 -16.93 16.36
N VAL A 9 -9.89 -16.72 15.67
CA VAL A 9 -9.92 -16.02 14.37
C VAL A 9 -9.38 -14.60 14.51
N SER A 10 -9.72 -13.89 15.57
CA SER A 10 -9.22 -12.54 15.85
C SER A 10 -7.70 -12.50 16.03
N VAL A 11 -7.13 -13.49 16.73
CA VAL A 11 -5.67 -13.61 16.91
C VAL A 11 -4.97 -13.86 15.57
N ILE A 12 -5.47 -14.82 14.79
CA ILE A 12 -4.88 -15.17 13.48
C ILE A 12 -4.91 -13.95 12.54
N PHE A 13 -6.05 -13.27 12.47
CA PHE A 13 -6.21 -12.08 11.63
C PHE A 13 -5.31 -10.93 12.09
N GLY A 14 -5.16 -10.73 13.41
CA GLY A 14 -4.25 -9.73 13.98
C GLY A 14 -2.79 -10.02 13.64
N ILE A 15 -2.36 -11.28 13.72
CA ILE A 15 -1.00 -11.71 13.33
C ILE A 15 -0.77 -11.46 11.83
N TYR A 16 -1.74 -11.80 10.99
CA TYR A 16 -1.66 -11.53 9.56
C TYR A 16 -1.49 -10.03 9.25
N MET A 17 -2.26 -9.16 9.88
CA MET A 17 -2.14 -7.71 9.73
C MET A 17 -0.77 -7.17 10.18
N ILE A 18 -0.23 -7.70 11.27
CA ILE A 18 1.11 -7.35 11.76
C ILE A 18 2.18 -7.78 10.75
N TYR A 19 2.09 -9.00 10.23
CA TYR A 19 3.01 -9.53 9.22
C TYR A 19 3.02 -8.66 7.95
N GLU A 20 1.85 -8.31 7.43
CA GLU A 20 1.71 -7.41 6.28
C GLU A 20 2.34 -6.02 6.55
N ALA A 21 2.09 -5.46 7.73
CA ALA A 21 2.66 -4.18 8.11
C ALA A 21 4.19 -4.24 8.16
N ILE A 22 4.77 -5.26 8.82
CA ILE A 22 6.23 -5.44 8.91
C ILE A 22 6.86 -5.58 7.53
N ASN A 23 6.27 -6.35 6.62
CA ASN A 23 6.77 -6.51 5.26
C ASN A 23 6.79 -5.18 4.50
N LYS A 24 5.72 -4.38 4.60
CA LYS A 24 5.66 -3.05 4.00
C LYS A 24 6.74 -2.11 4.57
N TYR A 25 6.90 -2.08 5.89
CA TYR A 25 7.93 -1.26 6.55
C TYR A 25 9.34 -1.68 6.14
N SER A 26 9.59 -2.99 6.07
CA SER A 26 10.88 -3.53 5.64
C SER A 26 11.21 -3.14 4.19
N MET A 27 10.25 -3.26 3.26
CA MET A 27 10.46 -2.87 1.86
C MET A 27 10.77 -1.37 1.71
N VAL A 28 10.02 -0.51 2.39
CA VAL A 28 10.25 0.95 2.36
C VAL A 28 11.60 1.31 2.99
N GLY A 29 11.95 0.66 4.09
CA GLY A 29 13.24 0.85 4.76
C GLY A 29 14.42 0.44 3.88
N LYS A 30 14.32 -0.69 3.20
CA LYS A 30 15.30 -1.15 2.22
C LYS A 30 15.39 -0.18 1.03
N ALA A 31 14.26 0.21 0.45
CA ALA A 31 14.24 1.11 -0.70
C ALA A 31 14.92 2.46 -0.43
N LYS A 32 14.75 3.00 0.76
CA LYS A 32 15.41 4.26 1.16
C LYS A 32 16.94 4.13 1.28
N LYS A 33 17.46 2.93 1.54
CA LYS A 33 18.89 2.71 1.83
C LYS A 33 19.67 2.09 0.67
N THR A 34 19.03 1.21 -0.10
CA THR A 34 19.72 0.33 -1.05
C THR A 34 19.25 0.46 -2.48
N TRP A 35 18.07 1.06 -2.72
CA TRP A 35 17.57 1.23 -4.07
C TRP A 35 18.37 2.29 -4.83
N LEU A 36 18.64 1.97 -6.07
CA LEU A 36 19.32 2.85 -7.00
C LEU A 36 18.32 3.66 -7.83
N THR A 37 18.81 4.67 -8.53
CA THR A 37 17.99 5.52 -9.38
C THR A 37 18.41 5.41 -10.83
N THR A 38 17.45 5.49 -11.73
CA THR A 38 17.66 5.62 -13.17
C THR A 38 16.63 6.60 -13.75
N SER A 39 16.86 7.06 -14.97
CA SER A 39 15.88 7.85 -15.72
C SER A 39 14.87 6.91 -16.38
N GLY A 40 13.61 7.31 -16.34
CA GLY A 40 12.52 6.63 -17.03
C GLY A 40 11.63 7.63 -17.74
N VAL A 41 10.74 7.12 -18.60
CA VAL A 41 9.75 7.92 -19.34
C VAL A 41 8.36 7.39 -19.02
N ILE A 42 7.41 8.28 -18.78
CA ILE A 42 6.02 7.93 -18.55
C ILE A 42 5.37 7.53 -19.88
N LEU A 43 4.83 6.33 -19.94
CA LEU A 43 4.11 5.81 -21.10
C LEU A 43 2.62 6.11 -21.02
N ASN A 44 2.05 6.01 -19.82
CA ASN A 44 0.64 6.31 -19.57
C ASN A 44 0.47 6.83 -18.14
N SER A 45 -0.43 7.79 -17.97
CA SER A 45 -0.76 8.37 -16.68
C SER A 45 -2.24 8.75 -16.63
N GLY A 46 -2.95 8.28 -15.60
CA GLY A 46 -4.38 8.52 -15.48
C GLY A 46 -4.93 8.29 -14.09
N LEU A 47 -6.23 8.48 -13.98
CA LEU A 47 -7.00 8.27 -12.77
C LEU A 47 -8.15 7.30 -13.05
N LYS A 48 -8.19 6.24 -12.28
CA LYS A 48 -9.37 5.38 -12.23
C LYS A 48 -10.29 5.86 -11.12
N VAL A 49 -11.54 6.11 -11.46
CA VAL A 49 -12.56 6.59 -10.53
C VAL A 49 -13.43 5.41 -10.08
N HIS A 50 -13.49 5.22 -8.78
CA HIS A 50 -14.37 4.24 -8.15
C HIS A 50 -15.49 4.98 -7.43
N ALA A 51 -16.73 4.75 -7.86
CA ALA A 51 -17.91 5.30 -7.22
C ALA A 51 -18.52 4.25 -6.29
N GLN A 52 -18.63 4.55 -4.99
CA GLN A 52 -19.33 3.73 -4.01
C GLN A 52 -20.58 4.46 -3.53
N SER A 53 -21.74 3.81 -3.69
CA SER A 53 -22.98 4.31 -3.14
C SER A 53 -23.13 3.79 -1.71
N HIS A 54 -23.23 4.69 -0.74
CA HIS A 54 -23.62 4.32 0.62
C HIS A 54 -25.17 4.33 0.67
N SER A 55 -25.75 3.19 0.99
CA SER A 55 -27.20 2.94 0.97
C SER A 55 -28.04 3.77 1.97
N LYS A 56 -27.47 4.69 2.71
CA LYS A 56 -28.17 5.64 3.59
C LYS A 56 -27.86 7.07 3.17
N GLY A 57 -28.66 7.61 2.24
CA GLY A 57 -28.65 9.03 1.94
C GLY A 57 -28.17 9.45 0.56
N GLY A 58 -27.95 8.54 -0.38
CA GLY A 58 -27.72 8.89 -1.81
C GLY A 58 -26.44 9.64 -2.13
N LYS A 59 -25.51 9.81 -1.17
CA LYS A 59 -24.24 10.49 -1.42
C LYS A 59 -23.24 9.53 -2.03
N LEU A 60 -22.77 9.83 -3.24
CA LEU A 60 -21.70 9.09 -3.91
C LEU A 60 -20.36 9.43 -3.25
N ASP A 61 -19.67 8.41 -2.74
CA ASP A 61 -18.26 8.53 -2.31
C ASP A 61 -17.37 8.18 -3.50
N LEU A 62 -16.68 9.18 -4.05
CA LEU A 62 -15.77 9.00 -5.16
C LEU A 62 -14.36 8.74 -4.62
N ARG A 63 -13.80 7.61 -5.03
CA ARG A 63 -12.43 7.21 -4.73
C ARG A 63 -11.60 7.22 -6.02
N TYR A 64 -10.45 7.83 -5.96
CA TYR A 64 -9.54 7.98 -7.09
C TYR A 64 -8.32 7.08 -6.89
N GLU A 65 -8.02 6.28 -7.88
CA GLU A 65 -6.84 5.41 -7.93
C GLU A 65 -5.89 5.91 -9.03
N PRO A 66 -4.72 6.48 -8.68
CA PRO A 66 -3.71 6.84 -9.66
C PRO A 66 -3.19 5.62 -10.40
N GLN A 67 -3.19 5.65 -11.71
CA GLN A 67 -2.59 4.66 -12.58
C GLN A 67 -1.45 5.30 -13.36
N VAL A 68 -0.29 4.67 -13.36
CA VAL A 68 0.87 5.13 -14.09
C VAL A 68 1.59 3.92 -14.68
N THR A 69 2.06 4.07 -15.92
CA THR A 69 2.98 3.09 -16.54
C THR A 69 4.18 3.85 -17.04
N TYR A 70 5.36 3.36 -16.74
CA TYR A 70 6.62 3.99 -17.15
C TYR A 70 7.62 2.94 -17.59
N GLN A 71 8.53 3.35 -18.46
CA GLN A 71 9.63 2.54 -18.98
C GLN A 71 10.97 3.12 -18.50
N TYR A 72 11.89 2.24 -18.16
CA TYR A 72 13.23 2.61 -17.73
C TYR A 72 14.26 1.55 -18.15
N GLN A 73 15.54 1.91 -18.11
CA GLN A 73 16.61 1.00 -18.47
C GLN A 73 17.58 0.80 -17.29
N VAL A 74 17.98 -0.46 -17.10
CA VAL A 74 19.04 -0.84 -16.16
C VAL A 74 19.95 -1.83 -16.87
N MET A 75 21.26 -1.54 -16.90
CA MET A 75 22.28 -2.41 -17.53
C MET A 75 21.90 -2.84 -18.96
N ASN A 76 21.51 -1.89 -19.80
CA ASN A 76 21.04 -2.12 -21.20
C ASN A 76 19.79 -2.98 -21.35
N GLN A 77 19.10 -3.31 -20.27
CA GLN A 77 17.83 -4.02 -20.32
C GLN A 77 16.69 -3.05 -20.00
N THR A 78 15.62 -3.14 -20.80
CA THR A 78 14.41 -2.31 -20.64
C THR A 78 13.41 -2.99 -19.73
N TYR A 79 12.87 -2.23 -18.78
CA TYR A 79 11.84 -2.65 -17.84
C TYR A 79 10.64 -1.71 -17.89
N ASN A 80 9.47 -2.24 -17.55
CA ASN A 80 8.26 -1.45 -17.36
C ASN A 80 7.84 -1.51 -15.90
N GLY A 81 7.43 -0.36 -15.36
CA GLY A 81 6.90 -0.24 -14.02
C GLY A 81 5.50 0.37 -14.04
N ASP A 82 4.70 0.04 -13.01
CA ASP A 82 3.33 0.50 -12.85
C ASP A 82 3.04 1.10 -11.47
N ARG A 83 4.06 1.18 -10.62
CA ARG A 83 3.90 1.63 -9.24
C ARG A 83 4.33 3.07 -9.05
N LEU A 84 3.40 3.93 -8.63
CA LEU A 84 3.72 5.30 -8.22
C LEU A 84 4.54 5.32 -6.92
N GLY A 85 4.26 4.41 -5.99
CA GLY A 85 4.92 4.27 -4.70
C GLY A 85 4.67 2.90 -4.07
N PHE A 86 5.04 2.74 -2.79
CA PHE A 86 4.82 1.49 -2.05
C PHE A 86 3.40 1.32 -1.51
N ASP A 87 2.61 2.38 -1.56
CA ASP A 87 1.21 2.38 -1.16
C ASP A 87 0.30 2.47 -2.39
N SER A 88 -0.51 1.45 -2.60
CA SER A 88 -1.68 1.57 -3.45
C SER A 88 -2.79 2.23 -2.62
N ARG A 89 -3.01 3.53 -2.80
CA ARG A 89 -4.05 4.26 -2.08
C ARG A 89 -5.16 4.70 -3.00
N PHE A 90 -6.37 4.54 -2.51
CA PHE A 90 -7.50 5.29 -2.99
C PHE A 90 -7.51 6.66 -2.30
N TYR A 91 -7.62 7.70 -3.07
CA TYR A 91 -7.63 9.08 -2.60
C TYR A 91 -9.05 9.64 -2.71
N SER A 92 -9.47 10.43 -1.73
CA SER A 92 -10.65 11.28 -1.86
C SER A 92 -10.36 12.44 -2.82
N SER A 93 -11.41 13.11 -3.32
CA SER A 93 -11.25 14.28 -4.20
C SER A 93 -10.35 15.36 -3.57
N GLU A 94 -10.47 15.58 -2.28
CA GLU A 94 -9.69 16.58 -1.57
C GLU A 94 -8.22 16.19 -1.43
N GLU A 95 -7.93 14.91 -1.19
CA GLU A 95 -6.56 14.41 -1.11
C GLU A 95 -5.87 14.42 -2.47
N MET A 96 -6.61 14.13 -3.55
CA MET A 96 -6.09 14.19 -4.92
C MET A 96 -5.56 15.58 -5.25
N ASN A 97 -6.34 16.60 -4.97
CA ASN A 97 -5.97 17.98 -5.29
C ASN A 97 -4.77 18.50 -4.47
N LYS A 98 -4.53 17.93 -3.29
CA LYS A 98 -3.49 18.40 -2.36
C LYS A 98 -2.22 17.57 -2.36
N LYS A 99 -2.28 16.27 -2.66
CA LYS A 99 -1.20 15.34 -2.35
C LYS A 99 -0.70 14.49 -3.52
N VAL A 100 -1.49 14.37 -4.58
CA VAL A 100 -1.15 13.47 -5.68
C VAL A 100 -0.70 14.25 -6.89
N PHE A 101 0.60 14.24 -7.11
CA PHE A 101 1.17 14.67 -8.38
C PHE A 101 1.20 13.46 -9.31
N LEU A 102 0.47 13.55 -10.42
CA LEU A 102 0.55 12.59 -11.52
C LEU A 102 1.48 13.17 -12.59
N PRO A 103 2.53 12.45 -12.97
CA PRO A 103 3.39 12.87 -14.08
C PRO A 103 2.62 12.81 -15.40
N HIS A 104 3.03 13.61 -16.38
CA HIS A 104 2.42 13.61 -17.72
C HIS A 104 3.03 12.52 -18.61
N GLU A 105 2.27 12.06 -19.61
CA GLU A 105 2.79 11.16 -20.64
C GLU A 105 3.96 11.81 -21.39
N GLY A 106 5.02 11.05 -21.64
CA GLY A 106 6.27 11.53 -22.22
C GLY A 106 7.20 12.24 -21.24
N GLU A 107 6.77 12.50 -20.00
CA GLU A 107 7.61 13.15 -18.99
C GLU A 107 8.76 12.25 -18.56
N GLN A 108 9.96 12.83 -18.44
CA GLN A 108 11.10 12.15 -17.85
C GLN A 108 11.00 12.17 -16.33
N VAL A 109 11.14 11.01 -15.73
CA VAL A 109 11.01 10.82 -14.27
C VAL A 109 12.18 10.04 -13.70
N THR A 110 12.46 10.29 -12.42
CA THR A 110 13.40 9.46 -11.67
C THR A 110 12.69 8.18 -11.19
N VAL A 111 13.22 7.03 -11.58
CA VAL A 111 12.74 5.71 -11.17
C VAL A 111 13.69 5.15 -10.12
N PHE A 112 13.14 4.71 -8.99
CA PHE A 112 13.86 4.01 -7.94
C PHE A 112 13.64 2.50 -8.14
N TYR A 113 14.70 1.73 -8.24
CA TYR A 113 14.63 0.28 -8.50
C TYR A 113 15.47 -0.52 -7.50
N ASP A 114 15.08 -1.74 -7.25
CA ASP A 114 15.84 -2.69 -6.44
C ASP A 114 17.03 -3.24 -7.26
N PRO A 115 18.29 -3.02 -6.87
CA PRO A 115 19.44 -3.53 -7.61
C PRO A 115 19.50 -5.07 -7.64
N ALA A 116 18.87 -5.76 -6.68
CA ALA A 116 18.78 -7.22 -6.66
C ALA A 116 17.69 -7.76 -7.59
N ASP A 117 16.67 -6.95 -7.88
CA ASP A 117 15.58 -7.29 -8.79
C ASP A 117 15.09 -6.02 -9.52
N PRO A 118 15.72 -5.66 -10.64
CA PRO A 118 15.40 -4.43 -11.36
C PRO A 118 13.95 -4.32 -11.87
N SER A 119 13.19 -5.40 -11.89
CA SER A 119 11.76 -5.37 -12.23
C SER A 119 10.91 -4.70 -11.13
N LYS A 120 11.44 -4.59 -9.91
CA LYS A 120 10.81 -3.90 -8.79
C LYS A 120 11.20 -2.45 -8.76
N ALA A 121 10.31 -1.57 -9.18
CA ALA A 121 10.56 -0.14 -9.22
C ALA A 121 9.36 0.69 -8.75
N VAL A 122 9.66 1.92 -8.32
CA VAL A 122 8.66 2.93 -7.94
C VAL A 122 9.13 4.32 -8.35
N LEU A 123 8.19 5.25 -8.54
CA LEU A 123 8.50 6.67 -8.80
C LEU A 123 8.70 7.47 -7.50
N LYS A 124 8.14 7.01 -6.38
CA LYS A 124 8.25 7.69 -5.09
C LYS A 124 8.60 6.70 -3.98
N THR A 125 9.66 7.00 -3.25
CA THR A 125 10.07 6.21 -2.08
C THR A 125 9.48 6.74 -0.77
N LYS A 126 9.02 8.02 -0.75
CA LYS A 126 8.32 8.60 0.40
C LYS A 126 6.90 8.05 0.43
N THR A 127 6.59 7.26 1.43
CA THR A 127 5.24 6.79 1.70
C THR A 127 4.88 7.11 3.14
N ASN A 128 3.67 7.61 3.34
CA ASN A 128 3.05 7.68 4.67
C ASN A 128 2.46 6.31 4.97
N LEU A 129 3.32 5.39 5.40
CA LEU A 129 2.84 4.13 5.96
C LEU A 129 2.00 4.49 7.19
N GLY A 130 0.71 4.52 7.04
CA GLY A 130 -0.20 4.72 8.15
C GLY A 130 0.07 3.62 9.19
N MET A 131 0.51 3.98 10.39
CA MET A 131 0.70 3.05 11.52
C MET A 131 -0.61 2.38 11.96
N THR A 132 -1.73 2.78 11.37
CA THR A 132 -3.08 2.30 11.70
C THR A 132 -3.19 0.79 11.63
N ASN A 133 -2.67 0.14 10.58
CA ASN A 133 -2.78 -1.32 10.43
C ASN A 133 -1.96 -2.09 11.46
N LEU A 134 -0.79 -1.56 11.85
CA LEU A 134 0.03 -2.16 12.90
C LEU A 134 -0.68 -2.05 14.26
N GLY A 135 -1.21 -0.86 14.57
CA GLY A 135 -1.95 -0.62 15.81
C GLY A 135 -3.21 -1.49 15.92
N PHE A 136 -4.00 -1.58 14.86
CA PHE A 136 -5.18 -2.46 14.81
C PHE A 136 -4.80 -3.94 14.97
N GLY A 137 -3.75 -4.40 14.31
CA GLY A 137 -3.27 -5.78 14.45
C GLY A 137 -2.92 -6.13 15.89
N ILE A 138 -2.20 -5.25 16.59
CA ILE A 138 -1.84 -5.43 18.01
C ILE A 138 -3.09 -5.49 18.89
N ILE A 139 -4.04 -4.58 18.70
CA ILE A 139 -5.30 -4.55 19.47
C ILE A 139 -6.07 -5.85 19.28
N LEU A 140 -6.19 -6.37 18.06
CA LEU A 140 -6.89 -7.62 17.76
C LEU A 140 -6.22 -8.84 18.42
N VAL A 141 -4.89 -8.89 18.44
CA VAL A 141 -4.16 -9.97 19.11
C VAL A 141 -4.39 -9.91 20.61
N VAL A 142 -4.27 -8.73 21.23
CA VAL A 142 -4.47 -8.56 22.69
C VAL A 142 -5.91 -8.90 23.07
N ALA A 143 -6.90 -8.39 22.34
CA ALA A 143 -8.32 -8.67 22.61
C ALA A 143 -8.65 -10.16 22.43
N GLY A 144 -8.09 -10.79 21.39
CA GLY A 144 -8.27 -12.23 21.15
C GLY A 144 -7.65 -13.09 22.25
N LEU A 145 -6.44 -12.78 22.69
CA LEU A 145 -5.77 -13.48 23.81
C LEU A 145 -6.53 -13.31 25.12
N PHE A 146 -7.01 -12.09 25.42
CA PHE A 146 -7.84 -11.85 26.60
C PHE A 146 -9.14 -12.67 26.56
N GLY A 147 -9.79 -12.77 25.41
CA GLY A 147 -10.96 -13.61 25.20
C GLY A 147 -10.67 -15.10 25.41
N VAL A 148 -9.53 -15.59 24.94
CA VAL A 148 -9.10 -16.99 25.19
C VAL A 148 -8.88 -17.22 26.69
N PHE A 149 -8.17 -16.32 27.37
CA PHE A 149 -7.84 -16.48 28.78
C PHE A 149 -9.07 -16.43 29.72
N THR A 150 -10.04 -15.59 29.40
CA THR A 150 -11.28 -15.46 30.22
C THR A 150 -12.25 -16.61 30.03
N PHE A 151 -12.17 -17.35 28.91
CA PHE A 151 -13.07 -18.45 28.58
C PHE A 151 -12.44 -19.84 28.71
N PHE A 152 -11.18 -19.95 29.16
CA PHE A 152 -10.64 -21.25 29.57
C PHE A 152 -11.24 -21.63 30.94
N PRO A 153 -12.13 -22.66 31.02
CA PRO A 153 -12.56 -23.18 32.31
C PRO A 153 -11.34 -23.83 32.98
N LYS A 154 -11.12 -23.48 34.24
CA LYS A 154 -10.20 -24.20 35.12
C LYS A 154 -10.71 -25.62 35.34
#